data_3e19f4e6d8fd9b01cf91e9f7ef350627
#
_entry.id   3e19f4e6d8fd9b01cf91e9f7ef350627
#
_cell.length_a   1.000
_cell.length_b   1.000
_cell.length_c   1.000
_cell.angle_alpha   90.00
_cell.angle_beta   90.00
_cell.angle_gamma   90.00
#
_symmetry.space_group_name_H-M   'P 1'
#
loop_
_entity.id
_entity.type
_entity.pdbx_description
1 polymer ?
#
loop_
_entity_poly.entity_id
_entity_poly.type
_entity_poly.pdbx_seq_one_letter_code
_entity_poly.pdbx_strand_id
1 'polypeptide(L)'
;MIDLDALGYNVLAFTTLEIAQGQERTVIEGLGDIPEVLETHKITGPGDLLCRIVARTNEHLHDVLERVLALGGIGRTTTALALASPIQRLHPEPAAVADLP
;
A
#
# COMPACT_ATOMS: atom_id res chain seq x y z
N MET A 1 -5.90 -2.70 -17.95
CA MET A 1 -5.82 -2.55 -16.48
C MET A 1 -6.28 -3.84 -15.82
N ILE A 2 -5.57 -4.27 -14.79
CA ILE A 2 -5.95 -5.46 -14.05
C ILE A 2 -7.03 -5.08 -13.04
N ASP A 3 -8.14 -5.84 -13.05
CA ASP A 3 -9.19 -5.70 -12.08
C ASP A 3 -8.87 -6.59 -10.88
N LEU A 4 -8.43 -5.99 -9.78
CA LEU A 4 -8.06 -6.72 -8.57
C LEU A 4 -9.23 -7.43 -7.93
N ASP A 5 -10.44 -6.84 -8.02
CA ASP A 5 -11.64 -7.49 -7.50
C ASP A 5 -11.95 -8.78 -8.25
N ALA A 6 -11.76 -8.78 -9.58
CA ALA A 6 -11.96 -9.98 -10.38
C ALA A 6 -10.97 -11.09 -10.01
N LEU A 7 -9.80 -10.73 -9.47
CA LEU A 7 -8.80 -11.67 -8.97
C LEU A 7 -9.01 -12.06 -7.51
N GLY A 8 -10.06 -11.54 -6.88
CA GLY A 8 -10.38 -11.86 -5.50
C GLY A 8 -9.72 -10.98 -4.45
N TYR A 9 -9.02 -9.92 -4.85
CA TYR A 9 -8.38 -8.99 -3.92
C TYR A 9 -9.37 -7.92 -3.49
N ASN A 10 -10.23 -8.27 -2.54
CA ASN A 10 -11.34 -7.41 -2.11
C ASN A 10 -11.01 -6.51 -0.93
N VAL A 11 -9.85 -6.68 -0.33
CA VAL A 11 -9.40 -5.87 0.80
C VAL A 11 -8.29 -4.94 0.33
N LEU A 12 -8.49 -3.65 0.56
CA LEU A 12 -7.49 -2.62 0.27
C LEU A 12 -7.14 -1.91 1.56
N ALA A 13 -5.85 -1.83 1.85
CA ALA A 13 -5.36 -1.21 3.07
C ALA A 13 -4.26 -0.20 2.74
N PHE A 14 -4.16 0.83 3.56
CA PHE A 14 -3.06 1.80 3.53
C PHE A 14 -2.36 1.73 4.88
N THR A 15 -1.08 1.43 4.85
CA THR A 15 -0.29 1.25 6.06
C THR A 15 0.86 2.24 6.07
N THR A 16 0.94 3.05 7.14
CA THR A 16 2.11 3.90 7.35
C THR A 16 3.09 3.18 8.25
N LEU A 17 4.37 3.31 7.93
CA LEU A 17 5.46 2.67 8.65
C LEU A 17 6.42 3.73 9.16
N GLU A 18 6.74 3.70 10.46
CA GLU A 18 7.85 4.46 11.01
C GLU A 18 9.07 3.57 10.94
N ILE A 19 10.14 4.07 10.34
CA ILE A 19 11.33 3.28 10.07
C ILE A 19 12.44 3.67 11.05
N ALA A 20 13.10 2.66 11.63
CA ALA A 20 14.25 2.88 12.48
C ALA A 20 15.37 3.52 11.67
N GLN A 21 16.15 4.39 12.32
CA GLN A 21 17.23 5.11 11.65
C GLN A 21 18.18 4.14 10.95
N GLY A 22 18.47 4.41 9.68
CA GLY A 22 19.40 3.62 8.89
C GLY A 22 18.80 2.35 8.29
N GLN A 23 17.52 2.05 8.53
CA GLN A 23 16.90 0.81 8.08
C GLN A 23 16.01 0.97 6.84
N GLU A 24 15.90 2.19 6.30
CA GLU A 24 14.97 2.44 5.21
C GLU A 24 15.22 1.55 3.99
N ARG A 25 16.46 1.46 3.55
CA ARG A 25 16.80 0.64 2.39
C ARG A 25 16.43 -0.82 2.59
N THR A 26 16.79 -1.38 3.74
CA THR A 26 16.50 -2.78 4.07
C THR A 26 15.00 -3.04 4.09
N VAL A 27 14.24 -2.13 4.68
CA VAL A 27 12.78 -2.26 4.73
C VAL A 27 12.18 -2.19 3.34
N ILE A 28 12.60 -1.23 2.51
CA ILE A 28 12.08 -1.09 1.15
C ILE A 28 12.39 -2.34 0.31
N GLU A 29 13.60 -2.86 0.40
CA GLU A 29 13.95 -4.09 -0.31
C GLU A 29 13.07 -5.25 0.12
N GLY A 30 12.84 -5.39 1.44
CA GLY A 30 11.97 -6.44 1.96
C GLY A 30 10.51 -6.28 1.52
N LEU A 31 10.01 -5.06 1.49
CA LEU A 31 8.65 -4.78 1.01
C LEU A 31 8.50 -5.19 -0.47
N GLY A 32 9.55 -5.00 -1.26
CA GLY A 32 9.55 -5.40 -2.66
C GLY A 32 9.37 -6.89 -2.88
N ASP A 33 9.65 -7.71 -1.88
CA ASP A 33 9.48 -9.16 -1.94
C ASP A 33 8.10 -9.62 -1.47
N ILE A 34 7.22 -8.71 -1.09
CA ILE A 34 5.86 -9.03 -0.65
C ILE A 34 4.91 -8.60 -1.77
N PRO A 35 4.38 -9.55 -2.56
CA PRO A 35 3.58 -9.20 -3.74
C PRO A 35 2.32 -8.40 -3.44
N GLU A 36 1.74 -8.57 -2.26
CA GLU A 36 0.54 -7.85 -1.85
C GLU A 36 0.79 -6.36 -1.60
N VAL A 37 2.05 -5.96 -1.44
CA VAL A 37 2.43 -4.55 -1.34
C VAL A 37 2.55 -4.01 -2.76
N LEU A 38 1.52 -3.27 -3.20
CA LEU A 38 1.47 -2.77 -4.57
C LEU A 38 2.29 -1.50 -4.77
N GLU A 39 2.35 -0.65 -3.76
CA GLU A 39 3.05 0.63 -3.81
C GLU A 39 3.65 0.94 -2.47
N THR A 40 4.80 1.58 -2.48
CA THR A 40 5.44 2.11 -1.29
C THR A 40 5.94 3.50 -1.64
N HIS A 41 5.53 4.48 -0.84
CA HIS A 41 5.90 5.88 -1.05
C HIS A 41 6.60 6.42 0.18
N LYS A 42 7.66 7.19 -0.05
CA LYS A 42 8.23 8.02 1.01
C LYS A 42 7.32 9.20 1.20
N ILE A 43 6.96 9.50 2.44
CA ILE A 43 6.01 10.56 2.73
C ILE A 43 6.59 11.55 3.74
N THR A 44 5.99 12.74 3.76
CA THR A 44 6.21 13.71 4.81
C THR A 44 5.12 13.54 5.87
N GLY A 45 5.37 14.00 7.10
CA GLY A 45 4.39 13.90 8.17
C GLY A 45 4.58 12.62 9.00
N PRO A 46 3.55 12.18 9.71
CA PRO A 46 3.67 11.01 10.57
C PRO A 46 3.95 9.74 9.77
N GLY A 47 4.97 9.01 10.20
CA GLY A 47 5.44 7.83 9.47
C GLY A 47 6.42 8.23 8.38
N ASP A 48 7.18 7.27 7.92
CA ASP A 48 8.23 7.50 6.92
C ASP A 48 7.84 6.94 5.56
N LEU A 49 7.07 5.85 5.55
CA LEU A 49 6.62 5.19 4.33
C LEU A 49 5.12 4.97 4.39
N LEU A 50 4.48 5.05 3.23
CA LEU A 50 3.08 4.70 3.06
C LEU A 50 2.99 3.58 2.05
N CYS A 51 2.37 2.46 2.45
CA CYS A 51 2.19 1.29 1.60
C CYS A 51 0.73 1.11 1.23
N ARG A 52 0.49 0.79 -0.03
CA ARG A 52 -0.80 0.36 -0.53
C ARG A 52 -0.77 -1.15 -0.63
N ILE A 53 -1.64 -1.81 0.13
CA ILE A 53 -1.62 -3.27 0.28
C ILE A 53 -2.98 -3.83 -0.11
N VAL A 54 -2.97 -4.94 -0.82
CA VAL A 54 -4.20 -5.68 -1.16
C VAL A 54 -4.16 -7.07 -0.55
N ALA A 55 -5.33 -7.58 -0.23
CA ALA A 55 -5.47 -8.94 0.30
C ALA A 55 -6.83 -9.50 -0.11
N ARG A 56 -6.97 -10.81 -0.01
CA ARG A 56 -8.23 -11.49 -0.37
C ARG A 56 -9.24 -11.44 0.76
N THR A 57 -8.75 -11.51 1.99
CA THR A 57 -9.58 -11.53 3.20
C THR A 57 -8.89 -10.71 4.28
N ASN A 58 -9.60 -10.45 5.37
CA ASN A 58 -8.99 -9.78 6.51
C ASN A 58 -7.90 -10.66 7.15
N GLU A 59 -8.08 -11.98 7.16
CA GLU A 59 -7.05 -12.89 7.65
C GLU A 59 -5.80 -12.83 6.78
N HIS A 60 -5.99 -12.78 5.46
CA HIS A 60 -4.88 -12.64 4.53
C HIS A 60 -4.13 -11.32 4.78
N LEU A 61 -4.87 -10.23 5.01
CA LEU A 61 -4.25 -8.94 5.33
C LEU A 61 -3.41 -9.05 6.60
N HIS A 62 -3.94 -9.72 7.63
CA HIS A 62 -3.20 -9.93 8.86
C HIS A 62 -1.87 -10.65 8.58
N ASP A 63 -1.90 -11.69 7.77
CA ASP A 63 -0.70 -12.44 7.42
C ASP A 63 0.31 -11.57 6.66
N VAL A 64 -0.17 -10.71 5.75
CA VAL A 64 0.69 -9.78 5.02
C VAL A 64 1.36 -8.81 5.99
N LEU A 65 0.57 -8.23 6.91
CA LEU A 65 1.12 -7.29 7.89
C LEU A 65 2.14 -7.97 8.82
N GLU A 66 1.91 -9.22 9.19
CA GLU A 66 2.88 -9.99 9.97
C GLU A 66 4.21 -10.13 9.20
N ARG A 67 4.14 -10.40 7.90
CA ARG A 67 5.35 -10.48 7.06
C ARG A 67 6.07 -9.13 6.99
N VAL A 68 5.30 -8.04 6.89
CA VAL A 68 5.88 -6.69 6.88
C VAL A 68 6.63 -6.45 8.19
N LEU A 69 5.99 -6.73 9.32
CA LEU A 69 6.61 -6.51 10.63
C LEU A 69 7.83 -7.41 10.85
N ALA A 70 7.85 -8.59 10.23
CA ALA A 70 8.97 -9.52 10.35
C ALA A 70 10.23 -9.03 9.63
N LEU A 71 10.13 -8.01 8.78
CA LEU A 71 11.30 -7.45 8.09
C LEU A 71 12.29 -6.81 9.06
N GLY A 72 11.83 -6.40 10.23
CA GLY A 72 12.65 -5.66 11.15
C GLY A 72 12.83 -4.20 10.72
N GLY A 73 13.37 -3.37 11.58
CA GLY A 73 13.61 -1.96 11.27
C GLY A 73 12.37 -1.09 11.22
N ILE A 74 11.23 -1.63 11.60
CA ILE A 74 9.96 -0.92 11.62
C ILE A 74 9.54 -0.70 13.08
N GLY A 75 9.27 0.55 13.42
CA GLY A 75 8.79 0.89 14.76
C GLY A 75 7.28 0.81 14.82
N ARG A 76 6.61 1.94 14.63
CA ARG A 76 5.15 2.00 14.68
C ARG A 76 4.54 1.76 13.30
N THR A 77 3.41 1.06 13.27
CA THR A 77 2.62 0.91 12.05
C THR A 77 1.18 1.36 12.35
N THR A 78 0.56 1.96 11.34
CA THR A 78 -0.84 2.35 11.41
C THR A 78 -1.50 1.92 10.11
N THR A 79 -2.56 1.12 10.21
CA THR A 79 -3.25 0.60 9.03
C THR A 79 -4.68 1.11 8.97
N ALA A 80 -5.08 1.61 7.82
CA ALA A 80 -6.45 1.99 7.53
C ALA A 80 -6.99 1.11 6.41
N LEU A 81 -8.19 0.60 6.59
CA LEU A 81 -8.86 -0.16 5.54
C LEU A 81 -9.72 0.78 4.71
N ALA A 82 -9.67 0.62 3.39
CA ALA A 82 -10.60 1.31 2.51
C ALA A 82 -11.94 0.61 2.60
N LEU A 83 -12.95 1.31 3.08
CA LEU A 83 -14.30 0.76 3.18
C LEU A 83 -15.00 0.75 1.83
N ALA A 84 -14.69 1.74 1.00
CA ALA A 84 -15.20 1.87 -0.35
C ALA A 84 -14.23 2.76 -1.12
N SER A 85 -14.22 2.63 -2.43
CA SER A 85 -13.37 3.45 -3.29
C SER A 85 -14.23 4.08 -4.39
N PRO A 86 -15.01 5.12 -4.04
CA PRO A 86 -15.96 5.70 -4.99
C PRO A 86 -15.30 6.40 -6.17
N ILE A 87 -14.03 6.77 -6.04
CA ILE A 87 -13.28 7.38 -7.13
C ILE A 87 -11.93 6.67 -7.25
N GLN A 88 -11.68 6.07 -8.39
CA GLN A 88 -10.40 5.46 -8.72
C GLN A 88 -10.06 5.81 -10.16
N ARG A 89 -8.92 6.45 -10.36
CA ARG A 89 -8.41 6.82 -11.68
C ARG A 89 -6.93 6.52 -11.72
N LEU A 90 -6.44 6.12 -12.88
CA LEU A 90 -5.00 5.94 -13.08
C LEU A 90 -4.28 7.28 -13.20
N HIS A 91 -4.97 8.29 -13.72
CA HIS A 91 -4.44 9.63 -13.95
C HIS A 91 -5.59 10.63 -14.01
N PRO A 92 -5.30 11.93 -13.88
CA PRO A 92 -6.35 12.95 -13.80
C PRO A 92 -6.95 13.23 -15.19
N GLU A 93 -7.77 12.32 -15.69
CA GLU A 93 -8.43 12.45 -16.99
C GLU A 93 -9.92 12.65 -16.85
N PRO A 94 -10.38 13.87 -16.61
CA PRO A 94 -11.81 14.15 -16.72
C PRO A 94 -12.23 13.97 -18.20
N ALA A 95 -13.55 13.85 -18.43
CA ALA A 95 -14.07 13.63 -19.78
C ALA A 95 -13.56 14.66 -20.80
N ALA A 96 -13.29 15.89 -20.37
CA ALA A 96 -12.82 16.97 -21.21
C ALA A 96 -11.35 16.88 -21.57
N VAL A 97 -10.61 15.94 -21.02
CA VAL A 97 -9.16 15.80 -21.29
C VAL A 97 -8.91 15.56 -22.78
N ALA A 98 -9.82 14.88 -23.44
CA ALA A 98 -9.68 14.61 -24.87
C ALA A 98 -9.57 15.89 -25.70
N ASP A 99 -10.01 17.02 -25.18
CA ASP A 99 -9.99 18.32 -25.86
C ASP A 99 -8.72 19.11 -25.57
N LEU A 100 -7.85 18.60 -24.73
CA LEU A 100 -6.60 19.28 -24.39
C LEU A 100 -5.58 19.11 -25.53
N PRO A 101 -4.83 20.16 -25.83
CA PRO A 101 -3.81 20.09 -26.86
C PRO A 101 -2.67 19.13 -26.51
#